data_5d495460631adb120ec64bde12cae2a0
#
_entry.id   5d495460631adb120ec64bde12cae2a0
#
_cell.length_a   1.000
_cell.length_b   1.000
_cell.length_c   1.000
_cell.angle_alpha   90.00
_cell.angle_beta   90.00
_cell.angle_gamma   90.00
#
_symmetry.space_group_name_H-M   'P 1'
#
loop_
_entity.id
_entity.type
_entity.pdbx_description
1 polymer ?
#
loop_
_entity_poly.entity_id
_entity_poly.type
_entity_poly.pdbx_seq_one_letter_code
_entity_poly.pdbx_strand_id
1 'polypeptide(L)'
;MKLIDAKKDHYRRLAHEQGYRSRSSYKLKEINKSYRIIGPGSYVLDLGCAPGGWSQVAHQVAGNQGKVLGIDLSFVEELPGVEIIRGDIEDPEIIDQIMSFFNRKVNSVICDLSPNVSGNWSVDHAVQISLDYTAE
;
A
#
# COMPACT_ATOMS: atom_id res chain seq x y z
N MET A 1 -17.62 -24.55 11.63
CA MET A 1 -16.81 -23.47 11.06
C MET A 1 -16.50 -23.80 9.60
N LYS A 2 -16.75 -22.87 8.71
CA LYS A 2 -16.40 -23.07 7.30
C LYS A 2 -14.89 -23.05 7.13
N LEU A 3 -14.39 -23.80 6.17
CA LEU A 3 -12.95 -23.90 5.88
C LEU A 3 -12.32 -22.53 5.61
N ILE A 4 -13.06 -21.66 4.94
CA ILE A 4 -12.61 -20.30 4.63
C ILE A 4 -12.40 -19.48 5.91
N ASP A 5 -13.29 -19.62 6.89
CA ASP A 5 -13.18 -18.88 8.16
C ASP A 5 -11.99 -19.38 8.98
N ALA A 6 -11.74 -20.68 8.97
CA ALA A 6 -10.59 -21.25 9.66
C ALA A 6 -9.27 -20.75 9.06
N LYS A 7 -9.20 -20.64 7.73
CA LYS A 7 -8.03 -20.11 7.03
C LYS A 7 -7.80 -18.64 7.37
N LYS A 8 -8.86 -17.83 7.37
CA LYS A 8 -8.79 -16.42 7.73
C LYS A 8 -8.30 -16.22 9.16
N ASP A 9 -8.79 -17.04 10.10
CA ASP A 9 -8.37 -16.97 11.50
C ASP A 9 -6.91 -17.37 11.66
N HIS A 10 -6.44 -18.36 10.91
CA HIS A 10 -5.04 -18.78 10.93
C HIS A 10 -4.13 -17.64 10.51
N TYR A 11 -4.41 -17.00 9.37
CA TYR A 11 -3.59 -15.90 8.86
C TYR A 11 -3.67 -14.67 9.76
N ARG A 12 -4.81 -14.40 10.39
CA ARG A 12 -4.94 -13.30 11.35
C ARG A 12 -4.04 -13.50 12.55
N ARG A 13 -4.02 -14.72 13.13
CA ARG A 13 -3.14 -15.04 14.25
C ARG A 13 -1.68 -14.96 13.86
N LEU A 14 -1.34 -15.51 12.71
CA LEU A 14 0.04 -15.49 12.20
C LEU A 14 0.51 -14.05 11.96
N ALA A 15 -0.33 -13.20 11.42
CA ALA A 15 -0.02 -11.78 11.21
C ALA A 15 0.27 -11.10 12.55
N HIS A 16 -0.58 -11.32 13.55
CA HIS A 16 -0.39 -10.76 14.88
C HIS A 16 0.95 -11.22 15.49
N GLU A 17 1.24 -12.51 15.41
CA GLU A 17 2.49 -13.08 15.93
C GLU A 17 3.73 -12.52 15.24
N GLN A 18 3.64 -12.25 13.94
CA GLN A 18 4.75 -11.72 13.15
C GLN A 18 4.79 -10.20 13.08
N GLY A 19 3.89 -9.51 13.78
CA GLY A 19 3.86 -8.06 13.83
C GLY A 19 3.22 -7.36 12.65
N TYR A 20 2.49 -8.08 11.80
CA TYR A 20 1.75 -7.46 10.70
C TYR A 20 0.39 -6.96 11.15
N ARG A 21 -0.02 -5.83 10.59
CA ARG A 21 -1.30 -5.20 10.93
C ARG A 21 -2.52 -5.89 10.34
N SER A 22 -2.32 -6.72 9.31
CA SER A 22 -3.44 -7.46 8.71
C SER A 22 -2.96 -8.76 8.09
N ARG A 23 -3.90 -9.71 7.96
CA ARG A 23 -3.65 -10.97 7.27
C ARG A 23 -3.37 -10.79 5.79
N SER A 24 -3.87 -9.71 5.20
CA SER A 24 -3.66 -9.41 3.78
C SER A 24 -2.20 -9.15 3.44
N SER A 25 -1.36 -8.90 4.46
CA SER A 25 0.09 -8.79 4.27
C SER A 25 0.67 -10.01 3.57
N TYR A 26 0.17 -11.20 3.88
CA TYR A 26 0.64 -12.44 3.25
C TYR A 26 0.25 -12.53 1.78
N LYS A 27 -0.91 -11.98 1.42
CA LYS A 27 -1.34 -11.89 0.02
C LYS A 27 -0.34 -11.09 -0.80
N LEU A 28 0.09 -9.94 -0.30
CA LEU A 28 1.10 -9.13 -1.00
C LEU A 28 2.44 -9.85 -1.07
N LYS A 29 2.85 -10.53 0.00
CA LYS A 29 4.09 -11.31 -0.01
C LYS A 29 4.06 -12.37 -1.11
N GLU A 30 2.94 -13.11 -1.25
CA GLU A 30 2.78 -14.12 -2.28
C GLU A 30 2.77 -13.52 -3.69
N ILE A 31 2.03 -12.42 -3.88
CA ILE A 31 2.01 -11.71 -5.15
C ILE A 31 3.43 -11.27 -5.53
N ASN A 32 4.15 -10.69 -4.58
CA ASN A 32 5.49 -10.20 -4.85
C ASN A 32 6.48 -11.32 -5.11
N LYS A 33 6.32 -12.45 -4.45
CA LYS A 33 7.15 -13.63 -4.70
C LYS A 33 7.00 -14.12 -6.13
N SER A 34 5.77 -14.08 -6.66
CA SER A 34 5.46 -14.55 -8.02
C SER A 34 5.79 -13.52 -9.09
N TYR A 35 5.48 -12.25 -8.85
CA TYR A 35 5.53 -11.21 -9.87
C TYR A 35 6.62 -10.17 -9.65
N ARG A 36 7.22 -10.12 -8.46
CA ARG A 36 8.31 -9.20 -8.12
C ARG A 36 8.01 -7.75 -8.47
N ILE A 37 6.84 -7.30 -8.07
CA ILE A 37 6.41 -5.90 -8.35
C ILE A 37 7.15 -4.89 -7.49
N ILE A 38 7.68 -5.32 -6.35
CA ILE A 38 8.46 -4.49 -5.44
C ILE A 38 9.81 -5.15 -5.25
N GLY A 39 10.87 -4.38 -5.40
CA GLY A 39 12.23 -4.83 -5.17
C GLY A 39 13.00 -3.87 -4.27
N PRO A 40 14.25 -4.21 -3.92
CA PRO A 40 15.10 -3.30 -3.15
C PRO A 40 15.21 -1.94 -3.84
N GLY A 41 15.01 -0.88 -3.06
CA GLY A 41 15.07 0.49 -3.57
C GLY A 41 13.80 1.00 -4.25
N SER A 42 12.75 0.19 -4.32
CA SER A 42 11.49 0.59 -4.98
C SER A 42 10.83 1.78 -4.28
N TYR A 43 10.24 2.65 -5.08
CA TYR A 43 9.34 3.72 -4.65
C TYR A 43 7.91 3.20 -4.84
N VAL A 44 7.17 3.07 -3.73
CA VAL A 44 5.87 2.39 -3.71
C VAL A 44 4.80 3.31 -3.14
N LEU A 45 3.68 3.40 -3.87
CA LEU A 45 2.49 4.11 -3.41
C LEU A 45 1.42 3.08 -3.06
N ASP A 46 0.94 3.12 -1.81
CA ASP A 46 -0.10 2.23 -1.30
C ASP A 46 -1.41 3.00 -1.13
N LEU A 47 -2.36 2.75 -2.02
CA LEU A 47 -3.67 3.42 -2.03
C LEU A 47 -4.66 2.65 -1.16
N GLY A 48 -5.31 3.35 -0.23
CA GLY A 48 -6.21 2.71 0.72
C GLY A 48 -5.43 1.85 1.70
N CYS A 49 -4.41 2.41 2.34
CA CYS A 49 -3.41 1.64 3.07
C CYS A 49 -3.84 1.11 4.44
N ALA A 50 -4.93 1.61 5.02
CA ALA A 50 -5.37 1.17 6.36
C ALA A 50 -5.64 -0.33 6.39
N PRO A 51 -5.24 -1.07 7.43
CA PRO A 51 -4.52 -0.64 8.63
C PRO A 51 -3.00 -0.50 8.46
N GLY A 52 -2.43 -0.85 7.30
CA GLY A 52 -1.02 -0.65 7.02
C GLY A 52 -0.22 -1.92 6.71
N GLY A 53 -0.89 -3.07 6.62
CA GLY A 53 -0.19 -4.34 6.39
C GLY A 53 0.58 -4.39 5.07
N TRP A 54 0.00 -3.88 4.01
CA TRP A 54 0.68 -3.84 2.70
C TRP A 54 1.83 -2.85 2.69
N SER A 55 1.67 -1.70 3.34
CA SER A 55 2.77 -0.74 3.48
C SER A 55 3.94 -1.32 4.28
N GLN A 56 3.65 -2.14 5.30
CA GLN A 56 4.70 -2.86 6.04
C GLN A 56 5.50 -3.79 5.14
N VAL A 57 4.82 -4.60 4.35
CA VAL A 57 5.49 -5.53 3.40
C VAL A 57 6.28 -4.75 2.37
N ALA A 58 5.70 -3.69 1.82
CA ALA A 58 6.39 -2.85 0.84
C ALA A 58 7.69 -2.28 1.40
N HIS A 59 7.66 -1.78 2.63
CA HIS A 59 8.87 -1.25 3.27
C HIS A 59 9.91 -2.34 3.52
N GLN A 60 9.49 -3.53 3.95
CA GLN A 60 10.41 -4.65 4.17
C GLN A 60 11.16 -5.01 2.89
N VAL A 61 10.47 -5.03 1.76
CA VAL A 61 11.09 -5.38 0.48
C VAL A 61 11.91 -4.23 -0.09
N ALA A 62 11.36 -3.02 -0.07
CA ALA A 62 12.04 -1.85 -0.63
C ALA A 62 13.27 -1.43 0.17
N GLY A 63 13.21 -1.61 1.48
CA GLY A 63 14.31 -1.24 2.38
C GLY A 63 14.53 0.26 2.48
N ASN A 64 15.62 0.63 3.14
CA ASN A 64 15.93 2.03 3.42
C ASN A 64 16.31 2.84 2.17
N GLN A 65 16.65 2.19 1.08
CA GLN A 65 16.95 2.85 -0.20
C GLN A 65 15.69 3.16 -0.99
N GLY A 66 14.57 2.56 -0.63
CA GLY A 66 13.28 2.83 -1.25
C GLY A 66 12.48 3.86 -0.47
N LYS A 67 11.30 4.16 -0.97
CA LYS A 67 10.31 5.01 -0.28
C LYS A 67 8.93 4.38 -0.39
N VAL A 68 8.20 4.38 0.72
CA VAL A 68 6.82 3.90 0.74
C VAL A 68 5.93 5.01 1.29
N LEU A 69 4.90 5.32 0.54
CA LEU A 69 3.86 6.28 0.95
C LEU A 69 2.52 5.58 0.95
N GLY A 70 1.86 5.59 2.10
CA GLY A 70 0.49 5.09 2.23
C GLY A 70 -0.50 6.23 2.31
N ILE A 71 -1.64 6.08 1.66
CA ILE A 71 -2.72 7.07 1.68
C ILE A 71 -4.02 6.39 2.03
N ASP A 72 -4.78 6.99 2.92
CA ASP A 72 -6.10 6.50 3.30
C ASP A 72 -6.99 7.65 3.76
N LEU A 73 -8.29 7.50 3.57
CA LEU A 73 -9.28 8.44 4.10
C LEU A 73 -9.39 8.33 5.61
N SER A 74 -9.12 7.15 6.13
CA SER A 74 -9.16 6.84 7.56
C SER A 74 -7.83 7.11 8.23
N PHE A 75 -7.86 7.25 9.55
CA PHE A 75 -6.65 7.34 10.34
C PHE A 75 -5.87 6.00 10.26
N VAL A 76 -4.57 6.11 10.11
CA VAL A 76 -3.65 4.97 10.14
C VAL A 76 -2.56 5.26 11.16
N GLU A 77 -2.33 4.34 12.08
CA GLU A 77 -1.25 4.49 13.04
C GLU A 77 0.11 4.57 12.36
N GLU A 78 0.98 5.36 12.94
CA GLU A 78 2.34 5.54 12.44
C GLU A 78 3.06 4.21 12.21
N LEU A 79 3.75 4.13 11.08
CA LEU A 79 4.56 2.96 10.69
C LEU A 79 6.01 3.39 10.50
N PRO A 80 6.96 2.72 11.18
CA PRO A 80 8.38 3.02 10.96
C PRO A 80 8.77 2.84 9.49
N GLY A 81 9.42 3.84 8.94
CA GLY A 81 9.91 3.81 7.56
C GLY A 81 8.88 4.06 6.48
N VAL A 82 7.63 4.28 6.84
CA VAL A 82 6.54 4.54 5.89
C VAL A 82 5.96 5.92 6.17
N GLU A 83 5.83 6.74 5.13
CA GLU A 83 5.09 8.00 5.21
C GLU A 83 3.61 7.71 5.00
N ILE A 84 2.76 8.29 5.85
CA ILE A 84 1.30 8.11 5.74
C ILE A 84 0.64 9.47 5.63
N ILE A 85 -0.20 9.62 4.62
CA ILE A 85 -1.00 10.83 4.42
C ILE A 85 -2.47 10.44 4.55
N ARG A 86 -3.19 11.12 5.43
CA ARG A 86 -4.63 10.98 5.53
C ARG A 86 -5.28 11.97 4.58
N GLY A 87 -6.02 11.46 3.61
CA GLY A 87 -6.68 12.32 2.65
C GLY A 87 -7.28 11.56 1.50
N ASP A 88 -7.88 12.32 0.60
CA ASP A 88 -8.53 11.83 -0.61
C ASP A 88 -7.61 12.04 -1.80
N ILE A 89 -7.36 10.98 -2.55
CA ILE A 89 -6.51 11.06 -3.75
C ILE A 89 -7.12 11.95 -4.84
N GLU A 90 -8.41 12.21 -4.78
CA GLU A 90 -9.05 13.14 -5.71
C GLU A 90 -8.75 14.60 -5.40
N ASP A 91 -8.25 14.88 -4.19
CA ASP A 91 -7.86 16.23 -3.79
C ASP A 91 -6.53 16.61 -4.44
N PRO A 92 -6.49 17.69 -5.25
CA PRO A 92 -5.25 18.12 -5.88
C PRO A 92 -4.11 18.41 -4.91
N GLU A 93 -4.42 18.86 -3.71
CA GLU A 93 -3.39 19.10 -2.69
C GLU A 93 -2.72 17.80 -2.24
N ILE A 94 -3.51 16.71 -2.15
CA ILE A 94 -2.97 15.40 -1.81
C ILE A 94 -2.08 14.89 -2.94
N ILE A 95 -2.50 15.05 -4.18
CA ILE A 95 -1.69 14.67 -5.34
C ILE A 95 -0.35 15.42 -5.33
N ASP A 96 -0.37 16.72 -5.04
CA ASP A 96 0.85 17.52 -4.95
C ASP A 96 1.77 17.01 -3.84
N GLN A 97 1.22 16.62 -2.70
CA GLN A 97 2.00 16.04 -1.61
C GLN A 97 2.65 14.72 -2.00
N ILE A 98 1.92 13.86 -2.73
CA ILE A 98 2.45 12.60 -3.23
C ILE A 98 3.62 12.85 -4.18
N MET A 99 3.43 13.74 -5.14
CA MET A 99 4.45 14.06 -6.12
C MET A 99 5.70 14.65 -5.48
N SER A 100 5.51 15.53 -4.51
CA SER A 100 6.62 16.15 -3.77
C SER A 100 7.39 15.13 -2.94
N PHE A 101 6.69 14.18 -2.33
CA PHE A 101 7.32 13.15 -1.51
C PHE A 101 8.25 12.25 -2.33
N PHE A 102 7.76 11.75 -3.46
CA PHE A 102 8.56 10.86 -4.30
C PHE A 102 9.58 11.61 -5.14
N ASN A 103 9.18 12.75 -5.68
CA ASN A 103 10.00 13.58 -6.56
C ASN A 103 10.63 12.80 -7.72
N ARG A 104 10.00 11.71 -8.12
CA ARG A 104 10.36 10.88 -9.27
C ARG A 104 9.25 9.89 -9.53
N LYS A 105 9.33 9.18 -10.65
CA LYS A 105 8.37 8.14 -11.01
C LYS A 105 8.39 7.01 -9.97
N VAL A 106 7.21 6.61 -9.50
CA VAL A 106 7.09 5.46 -8.61
C VAL A 106 7.27 4.16 -9.39
N ASN A 107 7.85 3.16 -8.74
CA ASN A 107 8.05 1.85 -9.34
C ASN A 107 6.78 1.00 -9.29
N SER A 108 5.98 1.16 -8.24
CA SER A 108 4.80 0.33 -8.02
C SER A 108 3.70 1.12 -7.34
N VAL A 109 2.47 0.90 -7.81
CA VAL A 109 1.27 1.37 -7.13
C VAL A 109 0.51 0.13 -6.70
N ILE A 110 0.25 0.00 -5.41
CA ILE A 110 -0.48 -1.14 -4.85
C ILE A 110 -1.77 -0.67 -4.22
N CYS A 111 -2.78 -1.53 -4.25
CA CYS A 111 -4.10 -1.21 -3.74
C CYS A 111 -4.81 -2.49 -3.32
N ASP A 112 -5.11 -2.62 -2.03
CA ASP A 112 -5.86 -3.75 -1.50
C ASP A 112 -7.24 -3.26 -1.05
N LEU A 113 -8.06 -2.82 -2.01
CA LEU A 113 -9.39 -2.35 -1.71
C LEU A 113 -10.35 -3.53 -1.56
N SER A 114 -11.01 -3.58 -0.42
CA SER A 114 -12.11 -4.50 -0.22
C SER A 114 -13.28 -4.11 -1.17
N PRO A 115 -14.04 -5.10 -1.66
CA PRO A 115 -15.21 -4.80 -2.51
C PRO A 115 -16.26 -3.90 -1.85
N ASN A 116 -16.20 -3.76 -0.53
CA ASN A 116 -17.13 -2.95 0.24
C ASN A 116 -16.67 -1.52 0.46
N VAL A 117 -15.46 -1.20 0.05
CA VAL A 117 -14.96 0.16 0.14
C VAL A 117 -15.45 0.90 -1.10
N SER A 118 -16.41 1.78 -0.92
CA SER A 118 -16.93 2.59 -2.00
C SER A 118 -15.80 3.40 -2.63
N GLY A 119 -15.61 3.16 -3.88
CA GLY A 119 -14.50 3.49 -4.64
C GLY A 119 -14.21 4.91 -4.97
N ASN A 120 -13.74 5.69 -4.04
CA ASN A 120 -12.99 6.88 -4.41
C ASN A 120 -11.57 6.52 -4.82
N TRP A 121 -11.14 5.30 -4.50
CA TRP A 121 -9.83 4.79 -4.80
C TRP A 121 -9.93 3.83 -5.97
N SER A 122 -9.71 4.30 -7.16
CA SER A 122 -9.80 3.45 -8.35
C SER A 122 -8.41 3.25 -8.96
N VAL A 123 -8.29 2.17 -9.72
CA VAL A 123 -7.11 1.92 -10.55
C VAL A 123 -6.87 3.09 -11.49
N ASP A 124 -7.92 3.79 -11.92
CA ASP A 124 -7.82 4.94 -12.82
C ASP A 124 -7.04 6.10 -12.18
N HIS A 125 -7.25 6.36 -10.88
CA HIS A 125 -6.49 7.38 -10.17
C HIS A 125 -5.01 7.01 -10.08
N ALA A 126 -4.70 5.75 -9.82
CA ALA A 126 -3.33 5.27 -9.77
C ALA A 126 -2.65 5.40 -11.14
N VAL A 127 -3.37 5.07 -12.20
CA VAL A 127 -2.86 5.22 -13.58
C VAL A 127 -2.62 6.70 -13.89
N GLN A 128 -3.53 7.58 -13.48
CA GLN A 128 -3.39 9.02 -13.71
C GLN A 128 -2.15 9.58 -13.02
N ILE A 129 -1.91 9.19 -11.76
CA ILE A 129 -0.71 9.62 -11.03
C ILE A 129 0.56 9.14 -11.76
N SER A 130 0.56 7.89 -12.21
CA SER A 130 1.68 7.32 -12.96
C SER A 130 1.95 8.07 -14.25
N LEU A 131 0.90 8.45 -14.99
CA LEU A 131 1.00 9.23 -16.22
C LEU A 131 1.53 10.64 -15.95
N ASP A 132 1.08 11.28 -14.87
CA ASP A 132 1.55 12.61 -14.50
C ASP A 132 3.06 12.61 -14.23
N TYR A 133 3.58 11.59 -13.54
CA TYR A 133 5.01 11.44 -13.33
C TYR A 133 5.76 11.21 -14.65
N THR A 134 5.16 10.50 -15.58
CA THR A 134 5.78 10.17 -16.85
C THR A 134 5.85 11.39 -17.79
N ALA A 135 4.89 12.30 -17.66
CA ALA A 135 4.80 13.51 -18.50
C ALA A 135 5.88 14.55 -18.16
N GLU A 136 6.49 14.42 -17.00
CA GLU A 136 7.59 15.28 -16.58
C GLU A 136 8.92 14.79 -17.18
#